data_6a81b53add795e2accbf5abaf62eeb94
#
_entry.id   6a81b53add795e2accbf5abaf62eeb94
#
_cell.length_a   1.000
_cell.length_b   1.000
_cell.length_c   1.000
_cell.angle_alpha   90.00
_cell.angle_beta   90.00
_cell.angle_gamma   90.00
#
_symmetry.space_group_name_H-M   'P 1'
#
loop_
_entity.id
_entity.type
_entity.pdbx_description
1 polymer ?
#
loop_
_entity_poly.entity_id
_entity_poly.type
_entity_poly.pdbx_seq_one_letter_code
_entity_poly.pdbx_strand_id
1 'polypeptide(L)'
;MKIAVLAHIRHAIAEPFGGGMEAHCDMLCRGLRAAGHQVDLFAADGSQDESLVPICAAPYDEVLPWRVFRGTSELAAYQRDAFERVLLAVGAGAYDVVHNNSLFPEIIEWCARAGIPCVTSQHVPPFGAMFDAVAATRERPNIGFTVTSQDQQALWADRGCAGLDVVPNGIDTDRWVPLGEPKDYLTWVGRIVPNKGLAEAIQAARKARVRLRIFGPVEDAGYFTEKVEPFLSEGIEFHGHRSGDRLRAEVAGAQAALVTPLWDEPFGLVAAEALACGTPVAGFDRGALSEVVGDCGVLVPGGDIGALAHAIRKVRRIDRAACRARAVEKLSIAAMIAGYERCYAGAIAGARLASLPRLAWDSSCSRTSELLA
;
A
#
# COMPACT_ATOMS: atom_id res chain seq x y z
N MET A 1 -9.55 16.73 12.40
CA MET A 1 -10.71 15.88 12.01
C MET A 1 -10.76 14.67 12.92
N LYS A 2 -11.96 14.07 13.09
CA LYS A 2 -12.11 12.75 13.66
C LYS A 2 -12.30 11.72 12.54
N ILE A 3 -11.41 10.75 12.46
CA ILE A 3 -11.28 9.83 11.31
C ILE A 3 -11.50 8.40 11.79
N ALA A 4 -12.41 7.65 11.14
CA ALA A 4 -12.56 6.22 11.31
C ALA A 4 -11.68 5.50 10.28
N VAL A 5 -10.63 4.81 10.70
CA VAL A 5 -9.80 3.98 9.82
C VAL A 5 -10.24 2.54 9.93
N LEU A 6 -10.66 1.96 8.82
CA LEU A 6 -11.13 0.57 8.73
C LEU A 6 -10.03 -0.30 8.13
N ALA A 7 -9.46 -1.17 8.93
CA ALA A 7 -8.41 -2.07 8.50
C ALA A 7 -8.94 -3.30 7.76
N HIS A 8 -8.08 -3.91 6.95
CA HIS A 8 -8.27 -5.27 6.47
C HIS A 8 -8.07 -6.25 7.64
N ILE A 9 -9.04 -7.10 7.90
CA ILE A 9 -9.07 -7.97 9.09
C ILE A 9 -8.49 -9.38 8.85
N ARG A 10 -7.61 -9.52 7.86
CA ARG A 10 -6.93 -10.79 7.62
C ARG A 10 -5.91 -11.13 8.69
N HIS A 11 -5.13 -10.15 9.08
CA HIS A 11 -4.13 -10.22 10.13
C HIS A 11 -4.34 -9.07 11.12
N ALA A 12 -3.85 -9.20 12.33
CA ALA A 12 -3.81 -8.10 13.28
C ALA A 12 -2.87 -6.98 12.79
N ILE A 13 -3.19 -5.74 13.11
CA ILE A 13 -2.30 -4.59 12.89
C ILE A 13 -1.29 -4.56 14.04
N ALA A 14 -0.25 -5.35 13.92
CA ALA A 14 0.79 -5.50 14.96
C ALA A 14 2.12 -5.95 14.33
N GLU A 15 3.25 -5.47 14.85
CA GLU A 15 4.58 -5.97 14.43
C GLU A 15 4.86 -7.38 15.03
N PRO A 16 5.43 -8.32 14.26
CA PRO A 16 5.78 -8.20 12.85
C PRO A 16 4.54 -8.27 11.94
N PHE A 17 4.39 -7.29 11.05
CA PHE A 17 3.21 -7.21 10.19
C PHE A 17 3.07 -8.42 9.26
N GLY A 18 1.84 -8.88 9.05
CA GLY A 18 1.50 -9.96 8.13
C GLY A 18 1.75 -9.60 6.65
N GLY A 19 1.68 -8.30 6.32
CA GLY A 19 1.92 -7.81 4.97
C GLY A 19 2.00 -6.29 4.87
N GLY A 20 2.09 -5.80 3.63
CA GLY A 20 2.20 -4.37 3.36
C GLY A 20 0.96 -3.55 3.71
N MET A 21 -0.23 -4.16 3.69
CA MET A 21 -1.47 -3.46 4.05
C MET A 21 -1.55 -3.18 5.55
N GLU A 22 -1.13 -4.13 6.38
CA GLU A 22 -1.07 -3.98 7.83
C GLU A 22 -0.05 -2.91 8.22
N ALA A 23 1.15 -2.96 7.63
CA ALA A 23 2.18 -1.94 7.85
C ALA A 23 1.72 -0.55 7.40
N HIS A 24 1.05 -0.45 6.24
CA HIS A 24 0.47 0.80 5.76
C HIS A 24 -0.59 1.34 6.74
N CYS A 25 -1.48 0.49 7.24
CA CYS A 25 -2.55 0.89 8.16
C CYS A 25 -1.99 1.46 9.47
N ASP A 26 -0.95 0.83 10.04
CA ASP A 26 -0.23 1.35 11.20
C ASP A 26 0.40 2.72 10.91
N MET A 27 1.15 2.84 9.81
CA MET A 27 1.78 4.10 9.41
C MET A 27 0.76 5.20 9.13
N LEU A 28 -0.40 4.87 8.55
CA LEU A 28 -1.50 5.79 8.32
C LEU A 28 -2.05 6.33 9.65
N CYS A 29 -2.40 5.45 10.60
CA CYS A 29 -2.94 5.86 11.90
C CYS A 29 -1.96 6.75 12.66
N ARG A 30 -0.70 6.34 12.76
CA ARG A 30 0.36 7.14 13.42
C ARG A 30 0.58 8.49 12.73
N GLY A 31 0.63 8.50 11.40
CA GLY A 31 0.83 9.72 10.61
C GLY A 31 -0.32 10.72 10.75
N LEU A 32 -1.57 10.24 10.69
CA LEU A 32 -2.75 11.09 10.89
C LEU A 32 -2.79 11.72 12.29
N ARG A 33 -2.43 10.95 13.34
CA ARG A 33 -2.35 11.48 14.69
C ARG A 33 -1.22 12.51 14.84
N ALA A 34 -0.05 12.24 14.24
CA ALA A 34 1.05 13.21 14.22
C ALA A 34 0.68 14.51 13.50
N ALA A 35 -0.24 14.46 12.52
CA ALA A 35 -0.81 15.62 11.84
C ALA A 35 -1.95 16.30 12.66
N GLY A 36 -2.25 15.84 13.88
CA GLY A 36 -3.23 16.45 14.80
C GLY A 36 -4.66 15.98 14.59
N HIS A 37 -4.88 14.84 13.93
CA HIS A 37 -6.21 14.24 13.81
C HIS A 37 -6.51 13.28 14.97
N GLN A 38 -7.80 13.14 15.32
CA GLN A 38 -8.30 12.06 16.16
C GLN A 38 -8.59 10.85 15.27
N VAL A 39 -8.02 9.70 15.61
CA VAL A 39 -8.12 8.49 14.78
C VAL A 39 -8.54 7.31 15.63
N ASP A 40 -9.65 6.68 15.28
CA ASP A 40 -10.08 5.39 15.81
C ASP A 40 -9.82 4.31 14.77
N LEU A 41 -9.07 3.26 15.16
CA LEU A 41 -8.76 2.11 14.28
C LEU A 41 -9.77 0.99 14.51
N PHE A 42 -10.57 0.68 13.49
CA PHE A 42 -11.47 -0.47 13.44
C PHE A 42 -10.73 -1.65 12.83
N ALA A 43 -10.34 -2.63 13.66
CA ALA A 43 -9.53 -3.77 13.25
C ALA A 43 -9.89 -5.04 14.04
N ALA A 44 -9.25 -6.15 13.71
CA ALA A 44 -9.36 -7.37 14.50
C ALA A 44 -8.75 -7.18 15.90
N ASP A 45 -9.29 -7.86 16.89
CA ASP A 45 -8.68 -7.97 18.22
C ASP A 45 -7.25 -8.53 18.12
N GLY A 46 -6.37 -8.13 19.03
CA GLY A 46 -4.93 -8.40 18.93
C GLY A 46 -4.13 -7.36 18.12
N SER A 47 -4.80 -6.39 17.46
CA SER A 47 -4.12 -5.23 16.86
C SER A 47 -3.57 -4.30 17.95
N GLN A 48 -2.41 -3.68 17.67
CA GLN A 48 -1.72 -2.78 18.59
C GLN A 48 -1.91 -1.34 18.14
N ASP A 49 -2.92 -0.68 18.70
CA ASP A 49 -3.22 0.72 18.43
C ASP A 49 -3.80 1.38 19.71
N GLU A 50 -3.46 2.66 19.96
CA GLU A 50 -3.90 3.39 21.15
C GLU A 50 -5.40 3.69 21.19
N SER A 51 -6.07 3.66 20.03
CA SER A 51 -7.51 3.87 19.87
C SER A 51 -8.13 2.74 19.05
N LEU A 52 -7.80 1.50 19.40
CA LEU A 52 -8.36 0.30 18.78
C LEU A 52 -9.85 0.15 19.13
N VAL A 53 -10.67 -0.04 18.11
CA VAL A 53 -12.06 -0.49 18.21
C VAL A 53 -12.14 -1.90 17.62
N PRO A 54 -12.14 -2.97 18.42
CA PRO A 54 -12.17 -4.33 17.92
C PRO A 54 -13.51 -4.63 17.24
N ILE A 55 -13.48 -5.09 15.98
CA ILE A 55 -14.68 -5.42 15.20
C ILE A 55 -14.89 -6.92 15.04
N CYS A 56 -13.88 -7.74 15.30
CA CYS A 56 -13.96 -9.19 15.38
C CYS A 56 -12.97 -9.71 16.43
N ALA A 57 -13.26 -10.91 16.98
CA ALA A 57 -12.51 -11.48 18.10
C ALA A 57 -11.11 -12.00 17.70
N ALA A 58 -10.88 -12.25 16.42
CA ALA A 58 -9.59 -12.67 15.87
C ALA A 58 -9.46 -12.27 14.39
N PRO A 59 -8.25 -12.16 13.85
CA PRO A 59 -8.05 -12.10 12.40
C PRO A 59 -8.64 -13.31 11.70
N TYR A 60 -9.28 -13.12 10.54
CA TYR A 60 -9.95 -14.26 9.89
C TYR A 60 -9.00 -15.36 9.44
N ASP A 61 -7.73 -15.06 9.13
CA ASP A 61 -6.76 -16.08 8.70
C ASP A 61 -6.41 -17.09 9.82
N GLU A 62 -6.66 -16.73 11.08
CA GLU A 62 -6.51 -17.63 12.25
C GLU A 62 -7.69 -18.61 12.42
N VAL A 63 -8.91 -18.19 12.09
CA VAL A 63 -10.15 -18.97 12.27
C VAL A 63 -10.65 -19.60 10.98
N LEU A 64 -10.45 -18.93 9.84
CA LEU A 64 -10.85 -19.31 8.49
C LEU A 64 -9.69 -19.04 7.53
N PRO A 65 -8.62 -19.88 7.51
CA PRO A 65 -7.43 -19.66 6.72
C PRO A 65 -7.73 -19.35 5.24
N TRP A 66 -7.27 -18.22 4.75
CA TRP A 66 -7.54 -17.71 3.40
C TRP A 66 -7.32 -18.74 2.29
N ARG A 67 -6.29 -19.57 2.40
CA ARG A 67 -5.98 -20.60 1.39
C ARG A 67 -7.10 -21.62 1.23
N VAL A 68 -7.89 -21.86 2.29
CA VAL A 68 -8.97 -22.86 2.32
C VAL A 68 -10.33 -22.21 2.08
N PHE A 69 -10.58 -21.05 2.72
CA PHE A 69 -11.91 -20.44 2.78
C PHE A 69 -12.12 -19.29 1.78
N ARG A 70 -11.13 -19.00 0.95
CA ARG A 70 -11.26 -17.96 -0.09
C ARG A 70 -12.49 -18.23 -0.98
N GLY A 71 -13.40 -17.24 -1.04
CA GLY A 71 -14.60 -17.28 -1.87
C GLY A 71 -15.74 -18.11 -1.29
N THR A 72 -15.64 -18.57 -0.04
CA THR A 72 -16.74 -19.28 0.63
C THR A 72 -17.72 -18.33 1.31
N SER A 73 -18.94 -18.82 1.56
CA SER A 73 -19.99 -18.11 2.30
C SER A 73 -19.61 -17.86 3.76
N GLU A 74 -18.85 -18.77 4.37
CA GLU A 74 -18.40 -18.68 5.76
C GLU A 74 -17.46 -17.50 5.96
N LEU A 75 -16.46 -17.32 5.09
CA LEU A 75 -15.56 -16.18 5.14
C LEU A 75 -16.30 -14.87 4.86
N ALA A 76 -17.21 -14.87 3.88
CA ALA A 76 -18.04 -13.70 3.57
C ALA A 76 -18.93 -13.31 4.76
N ALA A 77 -19.53 -14.27 5.47
CA ALA A 77 -20.34 -14.03 6.66
C ALA A 77 -19.49 -13.43 7.80
N TYR A 78 -18.31 -14.00 8.06
CA TYR A 78 -17.40 -13.50 9.10
C TYR A 78 -17.01 -12.04 8.85
N GLN A 79 -16.67 -11.69 7.62
CA GLN A 79 -16.33 -10.32 7.25
C GLN A 79 -17.54 -9.39 7.39
N ARG A 80 -18.73 -9.82 6.96
CA ARG A 80 -19.95 -9.04 7.08
C ARG A 80 -20.30 -8.73 8.53
N ASP A 81 -20.31 -9.74 9.41
CA ASP A 81 -20.59 -9.56 10.84
C ASP A 81 -19.63 -8.57 11.51
N ALA A 82 -18.33 -8.59 11.13
CA ALA A 82 -17.35 -7.67 11.62
C ALA A 82 -17.65 -6.23 11.15
N PHE A 83 -17.92 -6.01 9.85
CA PHE A 83 -18.12 -4.69 9.30
C PHE A 83 -19.50 -4.09 9.57
N GLU A 84 -20.54 -4.89 9.84
CA GLU A 84 -21.82 -4.38 10.32
C GLU A 84 -21.69 -3.60 11.65
N ARG A 85 -20.80 -4.05 12.53
CA ARG A 85 -20.51 -3.32 13.79
C ARG A 85 -19.87 -1.95 13.53
N VAL A 86 -19.01 -1.86 12.51
CA VAL A 86 -18.43 -0.58 12.07
C VAL A 86 -19.52 0.36 11.59
N LEU A 87 -20.45 -0.13 10.74
CA LEU A 87 -21.53 0.69 10.20
C LEU A 87 -22.38 1.31 11.31
N LEU A 88 -22.67 0.55 12.37
CA LEU A 88 -23.41 1.06 13.52
C LEU A 88 -22.62 2.14 14.28
N ALA A 89 -21.35 1.93 14.53
CA ALA A 89 -20.49 2.87 15.24
C ALA A 89 -20.28 4.18 14.47
N VAL A 90 -20.03 4.08 13.15
CA VAL A 90 -19.86 5.24 12.27
C VAL A 90 -21.18 5.97 12.06
N GLY A 91 -22.29 5.23 11.90
CA GLY A 91 -23.63 5.79 11.73
C GLY A 91 -24.15 6.58 12.92
N ALA A 92 -23.62 6.34 14.13
CA ALA A 92 -23.91 7.14 15.32
C ALA A 92 -23.34 8.59 15.28
N GLY A 93 -22.67 8.99 14.21
CA GLY A 93 -22.45 10.40 13.85
C GLY A 93 -21.22 11.04 14.45
N ALA A 94 -20.18 10.27 14.76
CA ALA A 94 -19.01 10.79 15.46
C ALA A 94 -17.80 11.13 14.58
N TYR A 95 -17.81 10.83 13.26
CA TYR A 95 -16.65 10.95 12.38
C TYR A 95 -16.84 11.95 11.26
N ASP A 96 -15.79 12.72 10.96
CA ASP A 96 -15.77 13.65 9.83
C ASP A 96 -15.61 12.89 8.49
N VAL A 97 -14.85 11.78 8.49
CA VAL A 97 -14.57 10.95 7.32
C VAL A 97 -14.24 9.52 7.71
N VAL A 98 -14.58 8.59 6.84
CA VAL A 98 -14.15 7.17 6.89
C VAL A 98 -13.00 6.96 5.94
N HIS A 99 -11.88 6.39 6.43
CA HIS A 99 -10.80 5.88 5.59
C HIS A 99 -10.91 4.35 5.51
N ASN A 100 -11.25 3.84 4.33
CA ASN A 100 -11.49 2.42 4.12
C ASN A 100 -10.28 1.72 3.50
N ASN A 101 -9.58 0.91 4.30
CA ASN A 101 -8.51 -0.02 3.90
C ASN A 101 -8.97 -1.49 3.95
N SER A 102 -10.27 -1.75 4.09
CA SER A 102 -10.76 -3.08 4.47
C SER A 102 -10.77 -4.10 3.34
N LEU A 103 -10.74 -3.69 2.08
CA LEU A 103 -11.07 -4.50 0.90
C LEU A 103 -12.50 -5.09 0.91
N PHE A 104 -13.39 -4.54 1.76
CA PHE A 104 -14.78 -4.94 1.87
C PHE A 104 -15.67 -3.94 1.13
N PRO A 105 -16.26 -4.31 -0.02
CA PRO A 105 -16.92 -3.36 -0.93
C PRO A 105 -18.20 -2.74 -0.38
N GLU A 106 -18.93 -3.48 0.47
CA GLU A 106 -20.21 -3.00 1.03
C GLU A 106 -20.06 -1.70 1.86
N ILE A 107 -18.88 -1.44 2.43
CA ILE A 107 -18.58 -0.16 3.12
C ILE A 107 -18.71 1.02 2.18
N ILE A 108 -18.19 0.90 0.95
CA ILE A 108 -18.24 1.96 -0.06
C ILE A 108 -19.68 2.28 -0.43
N GLU A 109 -20.45 1.25 -0.74
CA GLU A 109 -21.85 1.39 -1.13
C GLU A 109 -22.70 1.98 0.00
N TRP A 110 -22.44 1.53 1.23
CA TRP A 110 -23.15 2.04 2.40
C TRP A 110 -22.83 3.52 2.66
N CYS A 111 -21.55 3.91 2.67
CA CYS A 111 -21.17 5.32 2.81
C CYS A 111 -21.76 6.20 1.71
N ALA A 112 -21.80 5.69 0.46
CA ALA A 112 -22.39 6.40 -0.67
C ALA A 112 -23.89 6.66 -0.48
N ARG A 113 -24.64 5.65 0.01
CA ARG A 113 -26.07 5.77 0.29
C ARG A 113 -26.38 6.66 1.50
N ALA A 114 -25.58 6.54 2.54
CA ALA A 114 -25.77 7.29 3.79
C ALA A 114 -25.25 8.74 3.73
N GLY A 115 -24.58 9.14 2.65
CA GLY A 115 -23.98 10.47 2.52
C GLY A 115 -22.76 10.70 3.42
N ILE A 116 -22.15 9.62 3.94
CA ILE A 116 -20.97 9.69 4.81
C ILE A 116 -19.74 9.90 3.95
N PRO A 117 -18.87 10.91 4.25
CA PRO A 117 -17.60 11.08 3.57
C PRO A 117 -16.74 9.84 3.73
N CYS A 118 -16.28 9.26 2.60
CA CYS A 118 -15.46 8.05 2.62
C CYS A 118 -14.37 8.12 1.56
N VAL A 119 -13.13 7.79 1.95
CA VAL A 119 -12.01 7.59 1.03
C VAL A 119 -11.55 6.14 1.14
N THR A 120 -11.53 5.44 0.01
CA THR A 120 -11.09 4.04 -0.07
C THR A 120 -9.75 3.93 -0.78
N SER A 121 -8.76 3.35 -0.11
CA SER A 121 -7.42 3.11 -0.65
C SER A 121 -7.34 1.74 -1.30
N GLN A 122 -6.88 1.70 -2.56
CA GLN A 122 -6.67 0.47 -3.32
C GLN A 122 -5.19 0.11 -3.32
N HIS A 123 -4.83 -0.96 -2.57
CA HIS A 123 -3.44 -1.44 -2.44
C HIS A 123 -3.17 -2.67 -3.30
N VAL A 124 -4.17 -3.15 -4.01
CA VAL A 124 -4.12 -4.32 -4.88
C VAL A 124 -4.73 -3.99 -6.24
N PRO A 125 -4.38 -4.72 -7.30
CA PRO A 125 -5.02 -4.56 -8.60
C PRO A 125 -6.55 -4.73 -8.52
N PRO A 126 -7.32 -4.11 -9.45
CA PRO A 126 -8.77 -4.20 -9.46
C PRO A 126 -9.26 -5.65 -9.54
N PHE A 127 -10.17 -6.04 -8.64
CA PHE A 127 -10.78 -7.37 -8.61
C PHE A 127 -12.30 -7.28 -8.45
N GLY A 128 -13.03 -8.20 -9.08
CA GLY A 128 -14.47 -8.48 -8.97
C GLY A 128 -15.32 -7.45 -8.25
N ALA A 129 -15.85 -7.81 -7.08
CA ALA A 129 -16.79 -6.99 -6.31
C ALA A 129 -16.26 -5.61 -5.90
N MET A 130 -14.93 -5.47 -5.68
CA MET A 130 -14.34 -4.17 -5.37
C MET A 130 -14.39 -3.25 -6.60
N PHE A 131 -14.10 -3.78 -7.79
CA PHE A 131 -14.22 -3.02 -9.03
C PHE A 131 -15.65 -2.56 -9.27
N ASP A 132 -16.64 -3.45 -9.07
CA ASP A 132 -18.04 -3.14 -9.26
C ASP A 132 -18.52 -2.03 -8.30
N ALA A 133 -18.12 -2.09 -7.03
CA ALA A 133 -18.44 -1.07 -6.03
C ALA A 133 -17.83 0.31 -6.38
N VAL A 134 -16.57 0.34 -6.83
CA VAL A 134 -15.90 1.57 -7.30
C VAL A 134 -16.63 2.13 -8.52
N ALA A 135 -16.90 1.30 -9.52
CA ALA A 135 -17.61 1.73 -10.75
C ALA A 135 -19.00 2.30 -10.45
N ALA A 136 -19.73 1.70 -9.51
CA ALA A 136 -21.08 2.13 -9.12
C ALA A 136 -21.12 3.43 -8.31
N THR A 137 -20.04 3.78 -7.63
CA THR A 137 -20.05 4.87 -6.64
C THR A 137 -19.07 6.02 -6.92
N ARG A 138 -18.18 5.90 -7.90
CA ARG A 138 -17.13 6.90 -8.19
C ARG A 138 -17.66 8.31 -8.52
N GLU A 139 -18.89 8.41 -9.01
CA GLU A 139 -19.54 9.70 -9.30
C GLU A 139 -20.23 10.30 -8.06
N ARG A 140 -20.21 9.63 -6.91
CA ARG A 140 -20.79 10.14 -5.67
C ARG A 140 -19.85 11.18 -5.06
N PRO A 141 -20.32 12.40 -4.80
CA PRO A 141 -19.46 13.50 -4.37
C PRO A 141 -18.83 13.31 -2.98
N ASN A 142 -19.44 12.44 -2.14
CA ASN A 142 -18.93 12.09 -0.81
C ASN A 142 -17.96 10.90 -0.81
N ILE A 143 -17.63 10.32 -1.97
CA ILE A 143 -16.77 9.14 -2.09
C ILE A 143 -15.51 9.52 -2.86
N GLY A 144 -14.34 9.24 -2.26
CA GLY A 144 -13.03 9.33 -2.89
C GLY A 144 -12.37 7.97 -3.02
N PHE A 145 -11.56 7.80 -4.05
CA PHE A 145 -10.78 6.60 -4.28
C PHE A 145 -9.32 6.94 -4.52
N THR A 146 -8.42 6.18 -3.89
CA THR A 146 -6.99 6.34 -4.11
C THR A 146 -6.35 5.04 -4.55
N VAL A 147 -5.27 5.17 -5.29
CA VAL A 147 -4.34 4.10 -5.69
C VAL A 147 -2.94 4.48 -5.27
N THR A 148 -2.04 3.51 -5.20
CA THR A 148 -0.69 3.72 -4.67
C THR A 148 0.32 4.23 -5.71
N SER A 149 -0.04 4.22 -7.00
CA SER A 149 0.85 4.58 -8.11
C SER A 149 0.08 4.97 -9.37
N GLN A 150 0.76 5.64 -10.30
CA GLN A 150 0.21 5.93 -11.63
C GLN A 150 0.00 4.66 -12.46
N ASP A 151 0.86 3.66 -12.29
CA ASP A 151 0.69 2.34 -12.90
C ASP A 151 -0.64 1.70 -12.47
N GLN A 152 -0.94 1.71 -11.16
CA GLN A 152 -2.24 1.26 -10.68
C GLN A 152 -3.40 2.12 -11.18
N GLN A 153 -3.24 3.45 -11.23
CA GLN A 153 -4.26 4.34 -11.77
C GLN A 153 -4.59 3.97 -13.23
N ALA A 154 -3.58 3.68 -14.04
CA ALA A 154 -3.76 3.23 -15.43
C ALA A 154 -4.54 1.91 -15.49
N LEU A 155 -4.21 0.92 -14.65
CA LEU A 155 -4.94 -0.36 -14.58
C LEU A 155 -6.43 -0.20 -14.28
N TRP A 156 -6.79 0.75 -13.41
CA TRP A 156 -8.18 1.06 -13.10
C TRP A 156 -8.86 1.79 -14.27
N ALA A 157 -8.15 2.75 -14.88
CA ALA A 157 -8.65 3.52 -16.02
C ALA A 157 -8.90 2.64 -17.25
N ASP A 158 -8.00 1.72 -17.57
CA ASP A 158 -8.13 0.77 -18.69
C ASP A 158 -9.36 -0.13 -18.56
N ARG A 159 -9.82 -0.37 -17.32
CA ARG A 159 -11.05 -1.11 -17.04
C ARG A 159 -12.29 -0.21 -16.93
N GLY A 160 -12.19 1.08 -17.20
CA GLY A 160 -13.29 2.02 -17.20
C GLY A 160 -13.50 2.82 -15.90
N CYS A 161 -12.60 2.68 -14.92
CA CYS A 161 -12.64 3.45 -13.66
C CYS A 161 -11.50 4.48 -13.63
N ALA A 162 -11.62 5.53 -14.46
CA ALA A 162 -10.70 6.68 -14.42
C ALA A 162 -10.99 7.62 -13.25
N GLY A 163 -10.05 8.49 -12.92
CA GLY A 163 -10.22 9.57 -11.94
C GLY A 163 -9.94 9.20 -10.49
N LEU A 164 -9.26 8.07 -10.23
CA LEU A 164 -8.77 7.75 -8.90
C LEU A 164 -7.53 8.60 -8.59
N ASP A 165 -7.42 9.12 -7.36
CA ASP A 165 -6.27 9.91 -6.93
C ASP A 165 -5.05 9.02 -6.66
N VAL A 166 -3.85 9.49 -6.99
CA VAL A 166 -2.61 8.79 -6.63
C VAL A 166 -2.09 9.31 -5.30
N VAL A 167 -2.04 8.41 -4.30
CA VAL A 167 -1.43 8.65 -3.00
C VAL A 167 -0.42 7.54 -2.73
N PRO A 168 0.88 7.79 -2.93
CA PRO A 168 1.92 6.80 -2.66
C PRO A 168 1.93 6.38 -1.20
N ASN A 169 2.27 5.12 -0.93
CA ASN A 169 2.45 4.64 0.44
C ASN A 169 3.59 5.39 1.14
N GLY A 170 3.38 5.72 2.41
CA GLY A 170 4.40 6.35 3.25
C GLY A 170 5.38 5.32 3.84
N ILE A 171 6.62 5.75 4.02
CA ILE A 171 7.66 5.01 4.75
C ILE A 171 8.05 5.82 6.00
N ASP A 172 8.25 5.13 7.10
CA ASP A 172 8.76 5.73 8.34
C ASP A 172 10.24 6.10 8.17
N THR A 173 10.46 7.30 7.65
CA THR A 173 11.81 7.80 7.35
C THR A 173 12.65 8.09 8.59
N ASP A 174 12.07 8.12 9.78
CA ASP A 174 12.79 8.30 11.03
C ASP A 174 13.30 6.96 11.58
N ARG A 175 12.67 5.86 11.21
CA ARG A 175 13.11 4.49 11.54
C ARG A 175 14.00 3.88 10.46
N TRP A 176 13.71 4.14 9.18
CA TRP A 176 14.54 3.72 8.04
C TRP A 176 15.56 4.81 7.73
N VAL A 177 16.75 4.71 8.31
CA VAL A 177 17.80 5.72 8.22
C VAL A 177 19.11 5.16 7.65
N PRO A 178 19.92 5.98 6.97
CA PRO A 178 21.25 5.57 6.55
C PRO A 178 22.15 5.17 7.73
N LEU A 179 22.98 4.15 7.55
CA LEU A 179 23.91 3.66 8.57
C LEU A 179 25.34 3.53 7.98
N GLY A 180 26.19 4.51 8.25
CA GLY A 180 27.61 4.46 7.92
C GLY A 180 27.94 4.12 6.46
N GLU A 181 29.13 3.58 6.24
CA GLU A 181 29.58 3.15 4.90
C GLU A 181 28.96 1.80 4.51
N PRO A 182 28.59 1.62 3.24
CA PRO A 182 28.02 0.36 2.77
C PRO A 182 29.04 -0.79 2.84
N LYS A 183 28.58 -1.95 3.28
CA LYS A 183 29.36 -3.20 3.33
C LYS A 183 29.26 -3.93 1.99
N ASP A 184 30.17 -4.88 1.74
CA ASP A 184 30.25 -5.58 0.46
C ASP A 184 29.23 -6.72 0.32
N TYR A 185 27.93 -6.36 0.29
CA TYR A 185 26.83 -7.27 -0.02
C TYR A 185 25.61 -6.51 -0.59
N LEU A 186 24.76 -7.27 -1.25
CA LEU A 186 23.41 -6.84 -1.66
C LEU A 186 22.37 -7.42 -0.70
N THR A 187 21.22 -6.78 -0.58
CA THR A 187 20.06 -7.36 0.12
C THR A 187 18.97 -7.73 -0.87
N TRP A 188 18.23 -8.79 -0.56
CA TRP A 188 16.92 -9.09 -1.09
C TRP A 188 15.95 -9.30 0.08
N VAL A 189 14.83 -8.60 0.10
CA VAL A 189 13.82 -8.65 1.16
C VAL A 189 12.46 -8.95 0.55
N GLY A 190 11.76 -9.95 1.08
CA GLY A 190 10.41 -10.28 0.63
C GLY A 190 9.95 -11.66 1.07
N ARG A 191 8.65 -11.92 0.88
CA ARG A 191 8.09 -13.26 1.02
C ARG A 191 8.71 -14.16 -0.05
N ILE A 192 9.15 -15.35 0.34
CA ILE A 192 9.77 -16.29 -0.61
C ILE A 192 8.67 -17.07 -1.31
N VAL A 193 8.30 -16.54 -2.46
CA VAL A 193 7.30 -17.07 -3.41
C VAL A 193 7.75 -16.76 -4.84
N PRO A 194 7.32 -17.53 -5.86
CA PRO A 194 7.81 -17.38 -7.24
C PRO A 194 7.69 -15.97 -7.80
N ASN A 195 6.56 -15.29 -7.58
CA ASN A 195 6.30 -13.96 -8.15
C ASN A 195 7.18 -12.82 -7.59
N LYS A 196 7.94 -13.05 -6.52
CA LYS A 196 8.93 -12.08 -5.99
C LYS A 196 10.32 -12.22 -6.62
N GLY A 197 10.56 -13.24 -7.44
CA GLY A 197 11.74 -13.37 -8.29
C GLY A 197 13.06 -13.57 -7.55
N LEU A 198 13.05 -14.27 -6.41
CA LEU A 198 14.28 -14.54 -5.65
C LEU A 198 15.27 -15.40 -6.44
N ALA A 199 14.80 -16.38 -7.21
CA ALA A 199 15.68 -17.22 -8.02
C ALA A 199 16.45 -16.40 -9.07
N GLU A 200 15.78 -15.40 -9.67
CA GLU A 200 16.37 -14.45 -10.62
C GLU A 200 17.41 -13.55 -9.94
N ALA A 201 17.09 -13.05 -8.74
CA ALA A 201 18.02 -12.26 -7.92
C ALA A 201 19.30 -13.04 -7.59
N ILE A 202 19.18 -14.31 -7.18
CA ILE A 202 20.31 -15.21 -6.90
C ILE A 202 21.16 -15.40 -8.16
N GLN A 203 20.55 -15.70 -9.31
CA GLN A 203 21.28 -15.91 -10.56
C GLN A 203 22.03 -14.65 -10.99
N ALA A 204 21.39 -13.47 -10.87
CA ALA A 204 22.03 -12.20 -11.20
C ALA A 204 23.18 -11.86 -10.25
N ALA A 205 23.03 -12.06 -8.94
CA ALA A 205 24.09 -11.84 -7.95
C ALA A 205 25.30 -12.76 -8.20
N ARG A 206 25.07 -14.05 -8.48
CA ARG A 206 26.13 -15.01 -8.87
C ARG A 206 26.86 -14.59 -10.14
N LYS A 207 26.11 -14.17 -11.18
CA LYS A 207 26.69 -13.68 -12.45
C LYS A 207 27.49 -12.39 -12.26
N ALA A 208 27.05 -11.53 -11.35
CA ALA A 208 27.75 -10.30 -10.97
C ALA A 208 28.95 -10.56 -10.03
N ARG A 209 29.03 -11.75 -9.42
CA ARG A 209 30.02 -12.15 -8.39
C ARG A 209 29.96 -11.26 -7.15
N VAL A 210 28.75 -11.01 -6.64
CA VAL A 210 28.50 -10.18 -5.45
C VAL A 210 27.74 -11.00 -4.43
N ARG A 211 28.06 -10.78 -3.15
CA ARG A 211 27.37 -11.43 -2.02
C ARG A 211 25.92 -10.93 -1.95
N LEU A 212 25.00 -11.86 -1.68
CA LEU A 212 23.58 -11.58 -1.51
C LEU A 212 23.10 -12.11 -0.16
N ARG A 213 22.49 -11.23 0.63
CA ARG A 213 21.78 -11.58 1.87
C ARG A 213 20.28 -11.54 1.64
N ILE A 214 19.62 -12.64 1.97
CA ILE A 214 18.21 -12.88 1.70
C ILE A 214 17.45 -12.87 3.03
N PHE A 215 16.36 -12.08 3.10
CA PHE A 215 15.53 -11.92 4.28
C PHE A 215 14.04 -12.09 3.91
N GLY A 216 13.31 -12.88 4.69
CA GLY A 216 11.87 -13.04 4.56
C GLY A 216 11.35 -14.41 4.95
N PRO A 217 10.03 -14.54 5.12
CA PRO A 217 9.40 -15.81 5.42
C PRO A 217 9.31 -16.70 4.17
N VAL A 218 9.51 -18.02 4.37
CA VAL A 218 9.28 -19.02 3.33
C VAL A 218 7.79 -19.34 3.31
N GLU A 219 7.05 -18.80 2.34
CA GLU A 219 5.62 -19.09 2.16
C GLU A 219 5.38 -20.23 1.17
N ASP A 220 6.30 -20.46 0.24
CA ASP A 220 6.30 -21.58 -0.69
C ASP A 220 7.52 -22.46 -0.46
N ALA A 221 7.32 -23.52 0.34
CA ALA A 221 8.39 -24.46 0.70
C ALA A 221 8.92 -25.21 -0.53
N GLY A 222 8.07 -25.56 -1.49
CA GLY A 222 8.47 -26.25 -2.72
C GLY A 222 9.39 -25.37 -3.56
N TYR A 223 8.99 -24.11 -3.78
CA TYR A 223 9.83 -23.14 -4.48
C TYR A 223 11.16 -22.91 -3.78
N PHE A 224 11.15 -22.79 -2.45
CA PHE A 224 12.38 -22.62 -1.68
C PHE A 224 13.34 -23.79 -1.88
N THR A 225 12.86 -25.02 -1.68
CA THR A 225 13.69 -26.25 -1.79
C THR A 225 14.22 -26.47 -3.21
N GLU A 226 13.41 -26.17 -4.24
CA GLU A 226 13.83 -26.41 -5.63
C GLU A 226 14.66 -25.27 -6.24
N LYS A 227 14.35 -24.02 -5.92
CA LYS A 227 14.88 -22.84 -6.65
C LYS A 227 15.80 -21.95 -5.81
N VAL A 228 15.84 -22.11 -4.50
CA VAL A 228 16.64 -21.24 -3.61
C VAL A 228 17.72 -22.05 -2.89
N GLU A 229 17.34 -23.07 -2.12
CA GLU A 229 18.21 -23.84 -1.26
C GLU A 229 19.45 -24.43 -1.97
N PRO A 230 19.37 -24.99 -3.20
CA PRO A 230 20.54 -25.53 -3.91
C PRO A 230 21.60 -24.50 -4.28
N PHE A 231 21.26 -23.21 -4.22
CA PHE A 231 22.15 -22.10 -4.58
C PHE A 231 22.73 -21.38 -3.36
N LEU A 232 22.32 -21.75 -2.15
CA LEU A 232 22.89 -21.18 -0.91
C LEU A 232 24.35 -21.59 -0.76
N SER A 233 25.21 -20.62 -0.42
CA SER A 233 26.66 -20.77 -0.35
C SER A 233 27.23 -19.61 0.49
N GLU A 234 28.57 -19.55 0.65
CA GLU A 234 29.24 -18.43 1.32
C GLU A 234 28.95 -17.05 0.71
N GLY A 235 28.56 -16.99 -0.57
CA GLY A 235 28.19 -15.73 -1.25
C GLY A 235 26.70 -15.47 -1.35
N ILE A 236 25.85 -16.47 -1.09
CA ILE A 236 24.38 -16.37 -1.15
C ILE A 236 23.82 -16.90 0.17
N GLU A 237 23.43 -15.99 1.05
CA GLU A 237 23.12 -16.30 2.46
C GLU A 237 21.64 -16.08 2.74
N PHE A 238 20.93 -17.10 3.21
CA PHE A 238 19.57 -16.96 3.72
C PHE A 238 19.58 -16.77 5.24
N HIS A 239 19.06 -15.63 5.69
CA HIS A 239 19.04 -15.22 7.09
C HIS A 239 17.67 -15.37 7.76
N GLY A 240 16.71 -15.99 7.09
CA GLY A 240 15.34 -16.16 7.58
C GLY A 240 14.54 -14.87 7.62
N HIS A 241 13.38 -14.93 8.29
CA HIS A 241 12.57 -13.75 8.52
C HIS A 241 13.24 -12.84 9.57
N ARG A 242 13.39 -11.57 9.22
CA ARG A 242 13.83 -10.51 10.13
C ARG A 242 12.90 -9.30 10.02
N SER A 243 12.74 -8.60 11.11
CA SER A 243 11.93 -7.38 11.21
C SER A 243 12.64 -6.35 12.09
N GLY A 244 12.05 -5.18 12.20
CA GLY A 244 12.51 -4.13 13.10
C GLY A 244 13.93 -3.63 12.79
N ASP A 245 14.65 -3.19 13.83
CA ASP A 245 16.00 -2.60 13.70
C ASP A 245 17.03 -3.52 13.06
N ARG A 246 16.88 -4.84 13.25
CA ARG A 246 17.80 -5.82 12.63
C ARG A 246 17.69 -5.83 11.12
N LEU A 247 16.46 -5.79 10.57
CA LEU A 247 16.26 -5.72 9.12
C LEU A 247 16.72 -4.36 8.58
N ARG A 248 16.36 -3.27 9.26
CA ARG A 248 16.78 -1.91 8.87
C ARG A 248 18.28 -1.78 8.77
N ALA A 249 19.02 -2.31 9.74
CA ALA A 249 20.48 -2.30 9.72
C ALA A 249 21.08 -3.08 8.54
N GLU A 250 20.48 -4.21 8.17
CA GLU A 250 20.93 -5.01 7.02
C GLU A 250 20.64 -4.28 5.68
N VAL A 251 19.50 -3.64 5.55
CA VAL A 251 19.16 -2.87 4.35
C VAL A 251 20.05 -1.63 4.23
N ALA A 252 20.21 -0.86 5.31
CA ALA A 252 21.02 0.35 5.32
C ALA A 252 22.51 0.07 5.05
N GLY A 253 23.02 -1.08 5.56
CA GLY A 253 24.40 -1.51 5.35
C GLY A 253 24.69 -2.13 3.98
N ALA A 254 23.69 -2.36 3.14
CA ALA A 254 23.89 -2.95 1.83
C ALA A 254 24.44 -1.95 0.79
N GLN A 255 25.16 -2.45 -0.21
CA GLN A 255 25.58 -1.65 -1.37
C GLN A 255 24.38 -1.27 -2.25
N ALA A 256 23.42 -2.20 -2.39
CA ALA A 256 22.17 -1.99 -3.07
C ALA A 256 21.12 -3.02 -2.61
N ALA A 257 19.85 -2.71 -2.80
CA ALA A 257 18.75 -3.65 -2.66
C ALA A 257 18.39 -4.24 -4.02
N LEU A 258 18.20 -5.57 -4.08
CA LEU A 258 17.62 -6.24 -5.25
C LEU A 258 16.11 -6.33 -5.08
N VAL A 259 15.36 -5.79 -6.05
CA VAL A 259 13.90 -5.83 -6.09
C VAL A 259 13.49 -6.42 -7.44
N THR A 260 13.06 -7.67 -7.44
CA THR A 260 12.96 -8.50 -8.65
C THR A 260 11.56 -9.08 -8.89
N PRO A 261 10.47 -8.30 -8.79
CA PRO A 261 9.13 -8.85 -8.98
C PRO A 261 8.94 -9.38 -10.41
N LEU A 262 8.23 -10.51 -10.51
CA LEU A 262 7.79 -11.09 -11.77
C LEU A 262 6.30 -10.77 -12.06
N TRP A 263 5.73 -9.88 -11.30
CA TRP A 263 4.36 -9.35 -11.44
C TRP A 263 4.41 -7.82 -11.34
N ASP A 264 3.33 -7.16 -11.73
CA ASP A 264 3.25 -5.70 -11.65
C ASP A 264 3.04 -5.29 -10.19
N GLU A 265 4.13 -4.81 -9.57
CA GLU A 265 4.17 -4.44 -8.16
C GLU A 265 3.34 -3.17 -7.95
N PRO A 266 2.31 -3.19 -7.09
CA PRO A 266 1.43 -2.02 -6.90
C PRO A 266 2.14 -0.77 -6.39
N PHE A 267 3.19 -0.94 -5.58
CA PHE A 267 4.01 0.16 -5.06
C PHE A 267 5.49 -0.23 -4.91
N GLY A 268 5.80 -1.28 -4.15
CA GLY A 268 7.17 -1.70 -3.88
C GLY A 268 7.73 -1.09 -2.59
N LEU A 269 7.08 -1.36 -1.45
CA LEU A 269 7.52 -0.89 -0.12
C LEU A 269 9.01 -1.15 0.14
N VAL A 270 9.51 -2.34 -0.22
CA VAL A 270 10.93 -2.72 -0.03
C VAL A 270 11.88 -1.77 -0.77
N ALA A 271 11.51 -1.32 -1.98
CA ALA A 271 12.30 -0.33 -2.70
C ALA A 271 12.29 1.02 -1.98
N ALA A 272 11.13 1.48 -1.52
CA ALA A 272 11.00 2.73 -0.78
C ALA A 272 11.75 2.71 0.57
N GLU A 273 11.70 1.59 1.29
CA GLU A 273 12.47 1.34 2.52
C GLU A 273 13.99 1.38 2.27
N ALA A 274 14.45 0.77 1.18
CA ALA A 274 15.86 0.84 0.78
C ALA A 274 16.28 2.28 0.48
N LEU A 275 15.50 3.02 -0.30
CA LEU A 275 15.77 4.43 -0.60
C LEU A 275 15.80 5.29 0.67
N ALA A 276 14.91 5.03 1.63
CA ALA A 276 14.90 5.72 2.92
C ALA A 276 16.20 5.49 3.71
N CYS A 277 16.81 4.31 3.60
CA CYS A 277 18.16 4.03 4.11
C CYS A 277 19.30 4.60 3.26
N GLY A 278 19.00 5.35 2.20
CA GLY A 278 19.99 5.77 1.23
C GLY A 278 20.56 4.59 0.41
N THR A 279 19.92 3.45 0.38
CA THR A 279 20.38 2.26 -0.34
C THR A 279 19.74 2.25 -1.72
N PRO A 280 20.54 2.36 -2.81
CA PRO A 280 20.02 2.38 -4.17
C PRO A 280 19.45 1.00 -4.57
N VAL A 281 18.58 0.99 -5.59
CA VAL A 281 17.86 -0.20 -6.02
C VAL A 281 18.35 -0.69 -7.38
N ALA A 282 18.65 -2.00 -7.50
CA ALA A 282 18.73 -2.70 -8.78
C ALA A 282 17.56 -3.68 -8.87
N GLY A 283 16.83 -3.69 -9.99
CA GLY A 283 15.63 -4.53 -10.03
C GLY A 283 15.00 -4.66 -11.40
N PHE A 284 13.86 -5.34 -11.43
CA PHE A 284 13.02 -5.44 -12.61
C PHE A 284 12.05 -4.27 -12.69
N ASP A 285 11.92 -3.70 -13.88
CA ASP A 285 10.94 -2.65 -14.17
C ASP A 285 9.55 -3.28 -14.34
N ARG A 286 8.81 -3.36 -13.23
CA ARG A 286 7.48 -3.96 -13.16
C ARG A 286 6.58 -3.15 -12.24
N GLY A 287 5.42 -2.77 -12.78
CA GLY A 287 4.43 -1.97 -12.06
C GLY A 287 4.99 -0.62 -11.63
N ALA A 288 4.76 -0.24 -10.39
CA ALA A 288 5.14 1.07 -9.83
C ALA A 288 6.65 1.26 -9.57
N LEU A 289 7.51 0.27 -9.81
CA LEU A 289 8.91 0.39 -9.39
C LEU A 289 9.66 1.54 -10.04
N SER A 290 9.39 1.86 -11.32
CA SER A 290 9.98 3.04 -11.98
C SER A 290 9.57 4.35 -11.31
N GLU A 291 8.32 4.46 -10.85
CA GLU A 291 7.81 5.64 -10.14
C GLU A 291 8.45 5.79 -8.76
N VAL A 292 8.58 4.68 -8.01
CA VAL A 292 9.15 4.69 -6.66
C VAL A 292 10.65 4.96 -6.71
N VAL A 293 11.36 4.23 -7.56
CA VAL A 293 12.83 4.26 -7.63
C VAL A 293 13.35 5.53 -8.32
N GLY A 294 12.77 5.95 -9.44
CA GLY A 294 13.26 7.07 -10.24
C GLY A 294 14.76 6.94 -10.55
N ASP A 295 15.51 8.02 -10.40
CA ASP A 295 16.95 8.07 -10.64
C ASP A 295 17.80 7.42 -9.53
N CYS A 296 17.15 6.87 -8.50
CA CYS A 296 17.81 6.23 -7.34
C CYS A 296 18.06 4.74 -7.52
N GLY A 297 18.01 4.24 -8.76
CA GLY A 297 18.22 2.84 -9.08
C GLY A 297 18.53 2.57 -10.54
N VAL A 298 18.72 1.29 -10.85
CA VAL A 298 18.86 0.78 -12.22
C VAL A 298 17.85 -0.34 -12.40
N LEU A 299 16.78 -0.04 -13.11
CA LEU A 299 15.73 -1.02 -13.43
C LEU A 299 15.96 -1.56 -14.86
N VAL A 300 15.63 -2.83 -15.04
CA VAL A 300 15.81 -3.56 -16.30
C VAL A 300 14.55 -4.39 -16.62
N PRO A 301 14.36 -4.82 -17.87
CA PRO A 301 13.21 -5.64 -18.23
C PRO A 301 13.04 -6.86 -17.34
N GLY A 302 11.78 -7.18 -16.97
CA GLY A 302 11.46 -8.30 -16.11
C GLY A 302 12.00 -9.62 -16.61
N GLY A 303 12.71 -10.38 -15.75
CA GLY A 303 13.31 -11.68 -16.08
C GLY A 303 14.65 -11.62 -16.81
N ASP A 304 15.16 -10.45 -17.22
CA ASP A 304 16.49 -10.35 -17.84
C ASP A 304 17.60 -10.38 -16.80
N ILE A 305 18.06 -11.58 -16.46
CA ILE A 305 19.14 -11.83 -15.51
C ILE A 305 20.46 -11.22 -15.97
N GLY A 306 20.70 -11.18 -17.28
CA GLY A 306 21.92 -10.61 -17.86
C GLY A 306 21.99 -9.09 -17.64
N ALA A 307 20.92 -8.41 -17.95
CA ALA A 307 20.76 -6.98 -17.72
C ALA A 307 20.80 -6.65 -16.23
N LEU A 308 20.13 -7.47 -15.37
CA LEU A 308 20.15 -7.27 -13.91
C LEU A 308 21.57 -7.43 -13.33
N ALA A 309 22.35 -8.42 -13.76
CA ALA A 309 23.75 -8.54 -13.35
C ALA A 309 24.62 -7.35 -13.76
N HIS A 310 24.28 -6.69 -14.88
CA HIS A 310 24.94 -5.45 -15.29
C HIS A 310 24.45 -4.25 -14.44
N ALA A 311 23.15 -4.17 -14.15
CA ALA A 311 22.55 -3.16 -13.28
C ALA A 311 23.19 -3.18 -11.87
N ILE A 312 23.43 -4.36 -11.30
CA ILE A 312 24.12 -4.54 -10.00
C ILE A 312 25.49 -3.83 -9.97
N ARG A 313 26.22 -3.82 -11.06
CA ARG A 313 27.52 -3.12 -11.12
C ARG A 313 27.39 -1.61 -11.25
N LYS A 314 26.35 -1.15 -11.96
CA LYS A 314 26.10 0.28 -12.19
C LYS A 314 25.51 0.97 -10.97
N VAL A 315 24.62 0.30 -10.24
CA VAL A 315 23.86 0.87 -9.13
C VAL A 315 24.73 1.39 -8.00
N ARG A 316 25.93 0.83 -7.82
CA ARG A 316 26.93 1.26 -6.82
C ARG A 316 27.43 2.69 -6.98
N ARG A 317 27.18 3.33 -8.14
CA ARG A 317 27.60 4.71 -8.43
C ARG A 317 26.53 5.72 -8.11
N ILE A 318 25.35 5.29 -7.71
CA ILE A 318 24.22 6.15 -7.39
C ILE A 318 24.46 6.82 -6.05
N ASP A 319 24.20 8.11 -5.99
CA ASP A 319 24.34 8.90 -4.76
C ASP A 319 23.30 8.46 -3.72
N ARG A 320 23.78 7.97 -2.59
CA ARG A 320 22.96 7.52 -1.47
C ARG A 320 22.19 8.67 -0.80
N ALA A 321 22.76 9.88 -0.80
CA ALA A 321 22.10 11.06 -0.27
C ALA A 321 20.89 11.45 -1.13
N ALA A 322 21.01 11.33 -2.46
CA ALA A 322 19.88 11.55 -3.37
C ALA A 322 18.77 10.50 -3.17
N CYS A 323 19.13 9.22 -2.92
CA CYS A 323 18.15 8.18 -2.57
C CYS A 323 17.36 8.56 -1.30
N ARG A 324 18.08 8.96 -0.25
CA ARG A 324 17.46 9.42 1.01
C ARG A 324 16.56 10.64 0.79
N ALA A 325 17.03 11.64 0.07
CA ALA A 325 16.27 12.85 -0.20
C ALA A 325 14.96 12.56 -0.92
N ARG A 326 15.00 11.69 -1.95
CA ARG A 326 13.79 11.23 -2.65
C ARG A 326 12.79 10.57 -1.72
N ALA A 327 13.25 9.65 -0.85
CA ALA A 327 12.38 8.96 0.09
C ALA A 327 11.72 9.93 1.08
N VAL A 328 12.48 10.86 1.64
CA VAL A 328 11.96 11.87 2.58
C VAL A 328 10.94 12.80 1.91
N GLU A 329 11.25 13.28 0.70
CA GLU A 329 10.40 14.23 -0.01
C GLU A 329 9.09 13.60 -0.53
N LYS A 330 9.17 12.39 -1.12
CA LYS A 330 8.06 11.82 -1.91
C LYS A 330 7.40 10.60 -1.30
N LEU A 331 8.12 9.86 -0.45
CA LEU A 331 7.71 8.56 0.05
C LEU A 331 7.60 8.51 1.59
N SER A 332 7.70 9.65 2.27
CA SER A 332 7.55 9.71 3.73
C SER A 332 6.09 9.56 4.16
N ILE A 333 5.87 9.17 5.43
CA ILE A 333 4.53 9.19 6.04
C ILE A 333 3.91 10.58 5.89
N ALA A 334 4.67 11.66 6.11
CA ALA A 334 4.16 13.03 5.99
C ALA A 334 3.65 13.33 4.57
N ALA A 335 4.37 12.91 3.52
CA ALA A 335 3.94 13.07 2.13
C ALA A 335 2.64 12.29 1.84
N MET A 336 2.53 11.07 2.33
CA MET A 336 1.32 10.24 2.23
C MET A 336 0.14 10.91 2.93
N ILE A 337 0.30 11.37 4.17
CA ILE A 337 -0.77 12.02 4.93
C ILE A 337 -1.26 13.28 4.23
N ALA A 338 -0.37 14.14 3.74
CA ALA A 338 -0.76 15.31 2.97
C ALA A 338 -1.59 14.95 1.71
N GLY A 339 -1.31 13.79 1.10
CA GLY A 339 -2.12 13.24 0.02
C GLY A 339 -3.54 12.90 0.48
N TYR A 340 -3.66 12.13 1.55
CA TYR A 340 -4.96 11.71 2.09
C TYR A 340 -5.78 12.87 2.64
N GLU A 341 -5.15 13.88 3.27
CA GLU A 341 -5.86 15.08 3.73
C GLU A 341 -6.58 15.81 2.60
N ARG A 342 -5.96 15.88 1.40
CA ARG A 342 -6.63 16.47 0.20
C ARG A 342 -7.83 15.64 -0.22
N CYS A 343 -7.71 14.30 -0.23
CA CYS A 343 -8.82 13.41 -0.57
C CYS A 343 -9.96 13.50 0.46
N TYR A 344 -9.64 13.58 1.76
CA TYR A 344 -10.65 13.77 2.82
C TYR A 344 -11.39 15.11 2.67
N ALA A 345 -10.65 16.19 2.42
CA ALA A 345 -11.27 17.50 2.20
C ALA A 345 -12.25 17.47 1.02
N GLY A 346 -11.89 16.79 -0.07
CA GLY A 346 -12.75 16.58 -1.24
C GLY A 346 -14.03 15.83 -0.89
N ALA A 347 -13.94 14.68 -0.22
CA ALA A 347 -15.09 13.87 0.17
C ALA A 347 -16.03 14.60 1.15
N ILE A 348 -15.45 15.32 2.14
CA ILE A 348 -16.24 16.13 3.09
C ILE A 348 -16.94 17.27 2.40
N ALA A 349 -16.29 18.01 1.51
CA ALA A 349 -16.88 19.08 0.74
C ALA A 349 -18.00 18.57 -0.17
N GLY A 350 -17.79 17.42 -0.83
CA GLY A 350 -18.79 16.78 -1.67
C GLY A 350 -20.03 16.35 -0.89
N ALA A 351 -19.88 15.79 0.31
CA ALA A 351 -21.00 15.42 1.17
C ALA A 351 -21.82 16.65 1.59
N ARG A 352 -21.18 17.76 1.94
CA ARG A 352 -21.85 19.02 2.29
C ARG A 352 -22.66 19.60 1.11
N LEU A 353 -22.08 19.58 -0.08
CA LEU A 353 -22.77 20.05 -1.30
C LEU A 353 -24.00 19.19 -1.62
N ALA A 354 -23.91 17.86 -1.45
CA ALA A 354 -25.02 16.95 -1.69
C ALA A 354 -26.17 17.13 -0.68
N SER A 355 -25.90 17.64 0.53
CA SER A 355 -26.89 17.90 1.58
C SER A 355 -27.58 19.25 1.44
N LEU A 356 -27.09 20.15 0.58
CA LEU A 356 -27.76 21.43 0.32
C LEU A 356 -29.06 21.19 -0.41
N PRO A 357 -30.18 21.94 -0.06
CA PRO A 357 -31.38 21.90 -0.82
C PRO A 357 -31.08 22.26 -2.28
N ARG A 358 -31.48 21.42 -3.23
CA ARG A 358 -31.44 21.80 -4.64
C ARG A 358 -32.31 23.02 -4.80
N LEU A 359 -31.71 24.20 -5.00
CA LEU A 359 -32.45 25.36 -5.46
C LEU A 359 -33.08 24.94 -6.80
N ALA A 360 -34.40 24.69 -6.76
CA ALA A 360 -35.15 24.50 -7.98
C ALA A 360 -34.99 25.81 -8.77
N TRP A 361 -34.27 25.76 -9.88
CA TRP A 361 -34.28 26.86 -10.84
C TRP A 361 -35.72 26.90 -11.40
N ASP A 362 -36.52 27.79 -10.85
CA ASP A 362 -37.87 28.02 -11.33
C ASP A 362 -37.75 28.64 -12.73
N SER A 363 -38.02 27.83 -13.75
CA SER A 363 -38.06 28.25 -15.14
C SER A 363 -39.27 29.16 -15.47
N SER A 364 -39.95 29.65 -14.44
CA SER A 364 -41.10 30.57 -14.60
C SER A 364 -40.72 32.06 -14.77
N CYS A 365 -39.44 32.41 -14.78
CA CYS A 365 -38.98 33.79 -15.05
C CYS A 365 -38.72 34.04 -16.54
N SER A 366 -39.64 33.60 -17.41
CA SER A 366 -39.72 34.01 -18.82
C SER A 366 -40.89 34.94 -19.02
N ARG A 367 -40.86 36.14 -18.42
CA ARG A 367 -41.70 37.27 -18.81
C ARG A 367 -40.94 38.57 -18.67
N THR A 368 -40.17 38.92 -19.69
CA THR A 368 -39.88 40.31 -20.05
C THR A 368 -39.40 40.36 -21.50
N SER A 369 -40.34 40.18 -22.44
CA SER A 369 -40.15 40.59 -23.81
C SER A 369 -41.45 41.25 -24.31
N GLU A 370 -41.86 42.32 -23.62
CA GLU A 370 -42.85 43.27 -24.13
C GLU A 370 -42.57 44.61 -23.47
N LEU A 371 -41.65 45.37 -24.05
CA LEU A 371 -41.55 46.83 -23.93
C LEU A 371 -40.41 47.31 -24.83
N LEU A 372 -40.66 47.33 -26.13
CA LEU A 372 -40.04 48.22 -27.14
C LEU A 372 -40.79 47.97 -28.47
N ALA A 373 -41.95 48.62 -28.59
CA ALA A 373 -42.46 49.04 -29.85
C ALA A 373 -42.82 50.54 -29.75
#